data_0c32aae85ff88e936ffd32513c321b99
#
_entry.id   0c32aae85ff88e936ffd32513c321b99
#
_cell.length_a   1.000
_cell.length_b   1.000
_cell.length_c   1.000
_cell.angle_alpha   90.00
_cell.angle_beta   90.00
_cell.angle_gamma   90.00
#
_symmetry.space_group_name_H-M   'P 1'
#
loop_
_entity.id
_entity.type
_entity.pdbx_description
1 polymer ?
#
loop_
_entity_poly.entity_id
_entity_poly.type
_entity_poly.pdbx_seq_one_letter_code
_entity_poly.pdbx_strand_id
1 'polypeptide(L)'
;EHTGFKFEYTQEMKIKILKKEGLDWCDQQIEYYEADRTSKEVVKGLSGTTYNLENGKIVKTKLSKEFIFDGDVNENWKVKKFTMPAAKIGSVVEFKYTIESNFF
;
A
#
# COMPACT_ATOMS: atom_id res chain seq x y z
N GLU A 1 10.42 -28.72 12.63
CA GLU A 1 10.58 -28.18 11.28
C GLU A 1 9.38 -28.48 10.42
N HIS A 2 8.94 -27.52 9.69
CA HIS A 2 7.78 -27.71 8.85
C HIS A 2 8.15 -27.56 7.37
N THR A 3 7.29 -28.04 6.51
CA THR A 3 7.53 -28.07 5.09
C THR A 3 6.47 -27.33 4.28
N GLY A 4 5.82 -26.37 4.92
CA GLY A 4 4.81 -25.57 4.25
C GLY A 4 5.37 -24.68 3.16
N PHE A 5 4.50 -24.14 2.35
CA PHE A 5 4.86 -23.24 1.28
C PHE A 5 4.64 -21.81 1.69
N LYS A 6 5.48 -20.93 1.14
CA LYS A 6 5.37 -19.50 1.35
C LYS A 6 5.28 -18.85 -0.03
N PHE A 7 4.27 -18.02 -0.21
CA PHE A 7 4.07 -17.29 -1.45
C PHE A 7 4.22 -15.81 -1.19
N GLU A 8 4.84 -15.12 -2.14
CA GLU A 8 4.97 -13.67 -2.08
C GLU A 8 4.40 -13.05 -3.32
N TYR A 9 3.62 -12.01 -3.14
CA TYR A 9 3.05 -11.24 -4.23
C TYR A 9 3.44 -9.78 -4.02
N THR A 10 4.13 -9.19 -4.98
CA THR A 10 4.54 -7.80 -4.90
C THR A 10 3.75 -6.98 -5.91
N GLN A 11 3.12 -5.93 -5.43
CA GLN A 11 2.38 -5.00 -6.26
C GLN A 11 3.14 -3.68 -6.28
N GLU A 12 3.44 -3.19 -7.46
CA GLU A 12 4.03 -1.87 -7.66
C GLU A 12 3.12 -1.07 -8.55
N MET A 13 2.94 0.20 -8.24
CA MET A 13 2.09 1.06 -9.00
C MET A 13 2.68 2.46 -9.10
N LYS A 14 2.62 3.03 -10.30
CA LYS A 14 3.09 4.38 -10.55
C LYS A 14 2.03 5.08 -11.40
N ILE A 15 1.50 6.18 -10.88
CA ILE A 15 0.35 6.85 -11.48
C ILE A 15 0.63 8.33 -11.58
N LYS A 16 0.37 8.92 -12.75
CA LYS A 16 0.37 10.37 -12.90
C LYS A 16 -1.07 10.87 -12.79
N ILE A 17 -1.29 11.84 -11.93
CA ILE A 17 -2.61 12.40 -11.70
C ILE A 17 -2.86 13.50 -12.74
N LEU A 18 -3.67 13.22 -13.72
CA LEU A 18 -3.96 14.16 -14.81
C LEU A 18 -5.24 14.96 -14.60
N LYS A 19 -6.16 14.40 -13.81
CA LYS A 19 -7.45 15.01 -13.53
C LYS A 19 -7.83 14.76 -12.09
N LYS A 20 -8.81 15.51 -11.62
CA LYS A 20 -9.33 15.38 -10.27
C LYS A 20 -9.73 13.95 -9.92
N GLU A 21 -10.34 13.25 -10.87
CA GLU A 21 -10.79 11.87 -10.65
C GLU A 21 -9.63 10.91 -10.37
N GLY A 22 -8.44 11.24 -10.85
CA GLY A 22 -7.26 10.44 -10.59
C GLY A 22 -6.81 10.45 -9.14
N LEU A 23 -7.28 11.42 -8.36
CA LEU A 23 -6.95 11.50 -6.94
C LEU A 23 -7.50 10.32 -6.15
N ASP A 24 -8.54 9.67 -6.64
CA ASP A 24 -9.11 8.49 -5.97
C ASP A 24 -8.10 7.35 -5.90
N TRP A 25 -7.16 7.30 -6.83
CA TRP A 25 -6.12 6.26 -6.83
C TRP A 25 -5.10 6.45 -5.71
N CYS A 26 -5.11 7.62 -5.06
CA CYS A 26 -4.19 7.89 -3.95
C CYS A 26 -4.67 7.27 -2.66
N ASP A 27 -5.93 6.87 -2.60
CA ASP A 27 -6.50 6.14 -1.46
C ASP A 27 -6.53 4.66 -1.82
N GLN A 28 -5.79 3.86 -1.10
CA GLN A 28 -5.67 2.44 -1.38
C GLN A 28 -6.00 1.63 -0.16
N GLN A 29 -6.49 0.42 -0.38
CA GLN A 29 -6.68 -0.51 0.73
C GLN A 29 -6.22 -1.89 0.30
N ILE A 30 -5.61 -2.58 1.24
CA ILE A 30 -5.08 -3.91 1.05
C ILE A 30 -5.77 -4.80 2.07
N GLU A 31 -6.55 -5.78 1.59
CA GLU A 31 -7.18 -6.74 2.49
C GLU A 31 -6.30 -7.98 2.55
N TYR A 32 -6.12 -8.51 3.73
CA TYR A 32 -5.28 -9.69 3.91
C TYR A 32 -5.88 -10.61 4.96
N TYR A 33 -5.63 -11.89 4.79
CA TYR A 33 -6.19 -12.93 5.62
C TYR A 33 -5.33 -13.17 6.86
N GLU A 34 -5.96 -13.27 8.01
CA GLU A 34 -5.24 -13.60 9.25
C GLU A 34 -6.17 -14.38 10.17
N ALA A 35 -6.18 -15.71 10.02
CA ALA A 35 -7.01 -16.56 10.87
C ALA A 35 -6.27 -16.97 12.14
N ASP A 36 -5.00 -17.37 11.99
CA ASP A 36 -4.17 -17.76 13.12
C ASP A 36 -2.70 -17.65 12.72
N ARG A 37 -1.80 -18.18 13.55
CA ARG A 37 -0.37 -18.04 13.30
C ARG A 37 0.14 -18.83 12.09
N THR A 38 -0.57 -19.88 11.70
CA THR A 38 -0.13 -20.75 10.63
C THR A 38 -0.84 -20.52 9.31
N SER A 39 -1.97 -19.81 9.36
CA SER A 39 -2.77 -19.54 8.17
C SER A 39 -3.04 -18.06 8.07
N LYS A 40 -2.04 -17.33 7.59
CA LYS A 40 -2.17 -15.88 7.50
C LYS A 40 -1.34 -15.31 6.38
N GLU A 41 -1.74 -14.13 5.96
CA GLU A 41 -0.99 -13.29 5.05
C GLU A 41 -0.41 -12.12 5.83
N VAL A 42 0.72 -11.63 5.40
CA VAL A 42 1.36 -10.48 6.01
C VAL A 42 1.64 -9.46 4.92
N VAL A 43 1.29 -8.21 5.17
CA VAL A 43 1.64 -7.11 4.27
C VAL A 43 2.95 -6.52 4.76
N LYS A 44 3.96 -6.53 3.91
CA LYS A 44 5.27 -6.01 4.29
C LYS A 44 5.84 -5.12 3.19
N GLY A 45 6.80 -4.30 3.55
CA GLY A 45 7.49 -3.46 2.60
C GLY A 45 6.62 -2.38 1.98
N LEU A 46 5.55 -1.97 2.68
CA LEU A 46 4.72 -0.89 2.17
C LEU A 46 5.51 0.41 2.17
N SER A 47 5.68 0.97 0.99
CA SER A 47 6.37 2.23 0.81
C SER A 47 5.74 3.00 -0.34
N GLY A 48 5.92 4.29 -0.34
CA GLY A 48 5.39 5.10 -1.42
C GLY A 48 6.00 6.49 -1.40
N THR A 49 5.88 7.18 -2.51
CA THR A 49 6.41 8.54 -2.67
C THR A 49 5.49 9.31 -3.62
N THR A 50 5.21 10.54 -3.25
CA THR A 50 4.51 11.49 -4.12
C THR A 50 5.53 12.50 -4.62
N TYR A 51 5.52 12.73 -5.92
CA TYR A 51 6.42 13.69 -6.58
C TYR A 51 5.61 14.87 -7.08
N ASN A 52 5.98 16.05 -6.67
CA ASN A 52 5.35 17.30 -7.11
C ASN A 52 6.39 18.21 -7.72
N LEU A 53 6.00 18.95 -8.75
CA LEU A 53 6.85 19.99 -9.31
C LEU A 53 6.43 21.31 -8.68
N GLU A 54 7.34 21.92 -7.93
CA GLU A 54 7.08 23.19 -7.24
C GLU A 54 8.23 24.14 -7.51
N ASN A 55 7.90 25.30 -8.07
CA ASN A 55 8.89 26.33 -8.38
C ASN A 55 10.06 25.77 -9.21
N GLY A 56 9.74 24.90 -10.18
CA GLY A 56 10.76 24.32 -11.05
C GLY A 56 11.57 23.19 -10.43
N LYS A 57 11.21 22.76 -9.21
CA LYS A 57 11.93 21.69 -8.52
C LYS A 57 10.98 20.56 -8.16
N ILE A 58 11.51 19.35 -8.19
CA ILE A 58 10.74 18.16 -7.79
C ILE A 58 10.83 18.01 -6.29
N VAL A 59 9.66 18.01 -5.64
CA VAL A 59 9.53 17.82 -4.20
C VAL A 59 8.97 16.41 -3.98
N LYS A 60 9.65 15.60 -3.17
CA LYS A 60 9.26 14.23 -2.86
C LYS A 60 8.70 14.16 -1.45
N THR A 61 7.53 13.55 -1.31
CA THR A 61 6.93 13.32 0.00
C THR A 61 6.71 11.84 0.18
N LYS A 62 7.34 11.27 1.19
CA LYS A 62 7.26 9.83 1.43
C LYS A 62 6.04 9.47 2.25
N LEU A 63 5.47 8.31 1.93
CA LEU A 63 4.39 7.73 2.72
C LEU A 63 4.93 7.41 4.11
N SER A 64 4.26 7.90 5.14
CA SER A 64 4.68 7.66 6.52
C SER A 64 3.54 7.01 7.29
N LYS A 65 3.85 6.56 8.50
CA LYS A 65 2.90 5.82 9.34
C LYS A 65 1.61 6.58 9.62
N GLU A 66 1.68 7.90 9.68
CA GLU A 66 0.50 8.70 9.98
C GLU A 66 -0.56 8.63 8.88
N PHE A 67 -0.19 8.16 7.69
CA PHE A 67 -1.10 8.02 6.56
C PHE A 67 -1.52 6.57 6.35
N ILE A 68 -1.19 5.68 7.27
CA ILE A 68 -1.46 4.26 7.17
C ILE A 68 -2.35 3.84 8.35
N PHE A 69 -3.47 3.20 8.05
CA PHE A 69 -4.42 2.76 9.06
C PHE A 69 -4.66 1.27 8.92
N ASP A 70 -4.69 0.58 10.06
CA ASP A 70 -4.99 -0.84 10.11
C ASP A 70 -6.35 -1.04 10.74
N GLY A 71 -7.12 -1.98 10.22
CA GLY A 71 -8.44 -2.27 10.74
C GLY A 71 -8.83 -3.71 10.49
N ASP A 72 -10.01 -4.05 11.00
CA ASP A 72 -10.58 -5.37 10.82
C ASP A 72 -11.76 -5.29 9.86
N VAL A 73 -11.85 -6.26 8.94
CA VAL A 73 -13.03 -6.42 8.11
C VAL A 73 -13.99 -7.37 8.83
N ASN A 74 -13.43 -8.48 9.34
CA ASN A 74 -14.16 -9.42 10.19
C ASN A 74 -13.12 -10.20 10.99
N GLU A 75 -13.49 -11.30 11.62
CA GLU A 75 -12.56 -12.00 12.51
C GLU A 75 -11.38 -12.66 11.79
N ASN A 76 -11.47 -12.88 10.49
CA ASN A 76 -10.40 -13.52 9.72
C ASN A 76 -9.73 -12.61 8.70
N TRP A 77 -10.31 -11.45 8.43
CA TRP A 77 -9.79 -10.55 7.43
C TRP A 77 -9.46 -9.20 8.03
N LYS A 78 -8.29 -8.71 7.69
CA LYS A 78 -7.80 -7.40 8.10
C LYS A 78 -7.69 -6.50 6.89
N VAL A 79 -7.61 -5.22 7.12
CA VAL A 79 -7.39 -4.26 6.06
C VAL A 79 -6.33 -3.26 6.47
N LYS A 80 -5.46 -2.94 5.52
CA LYS A 80 -4.49 -1.85 5.69
C LYS A 80 -4.85 -0.80 4.66
N LYS A 81 -5.16 0.41 5.12
CA LYS A 81 -5.53 1.53 4.26
C LYS A 81 -4.44 2.57 4.30
N PHE A 82 -4.14 3.14 3.17
CA PHE A 82 -3.19 4.25 3.13
C PHE A 82 -3.60 5.29 2.10
N THR A 83 -3.19 6.53 2.37
CA THR A 83 -3.43 7.66 1.48
C THR A 83 -2.09 8.26 1.12
N MET A 84 -1.84 8.44 -0.18
CA MET A 84 -0.60 9.05 -0.62
C MET A 84 -0.60 10.54 -0.23
N PRO A 85 0.44 10.99 0.48
CA PRO A 85 0.48 12.37 0.98
C PRO A 85 0.73 13.37 -0.14
N ALA A 86 0.27 14.60 0.07
CA ALA A 86 0.54 15.74 -0.81
C ALA A 86 0.14 15.53 -2.28
N ALA A 87 -0.80 14.64 -2.55
CA ALA A 87 -1.22 14.35 -3.91
C ALA A 87 -2.14 15.44 -4.44
N LYS A 88 -1.91 15.85 -5.67
CA LYS A 88 -2.74 16.85 -6.35
C LYS A 88 -2.66 16.61 -7.86
N ILE A 89 -3.47 17.32 -8.62
CA ILE A 89 -3.40 17.23 -10.07
C ILE A 89 -1.99 17.62 -10.52
N GLY A 90 -1.39 16.77 -11.36
CA GLY A 90 -0.02 16.95 -11.80
C GLY A 90 1.00 16.13 -11.03
N SER A 91 0.62 15.60 -9.87
CA SER A 91 1.51 14.75 -9.09
C SER A 91 1.75 13.41 -9.77
N VAL A 92 2.91 12.84 -9.49
CA VAL A 92 3.18 11.43 -9.77
C VAL A 92 3.24 10.74 -8.43
N VAL A 93 2.46 9.68 -8.26
CA VAL A 93 2.50 8.88 -7.04
C VAL A 93 2.98 7.48 -7.38
N GLU A 94 3.81 6.92 -6.52
CA GLU A 94 4.21 5.53 -6.66
C GLU A 94 4.17 4.87 -5.30
N PHE A 95 3.79 3.60 -5.28
CA PHE A 95 3.78 2.83 -4.06
C PHE A 95 4.00 1.35 -4.39
N LYS A 96 4.46 0.63 -3.41
CA LYS A 96 4.61 -0.82 -3.54
C LYS A 96 4.46 -1.48 -2.20
N TYR A 97 4.06 -2.73 -2.24
CA TYR A 97 3.96 -3.58 -1.06
C TYR A 97 4.06 -5.04 -1.48
N THR A 98 4.32 -5.88 -0.51
CA THR A 98 4.39 -7.32 -0.73
C THR A 98 3.43 -8.00 0.23
N ILE A 99 2.64 -8.94 -0.29
CA ILE A 99 1.81 -9.80 0.52
C ILE A 99 2.51 -11.15 0.58
N GLU A 100 2.83 -11.58 1.77
CA GLU A 100 3.44 -12.89 1.99
C GLU A 100 2.39 -13.79 2.59
N SER A 101 2.12 -14.91 1.93
CA SER A 101 1.13 -15.88 2.36
C SER A 101 1.82 -17.10 2.90
N ASN A 102 1.35 -17.57 4.04
CA ASN A 102 1.96 -18.66 4.78
C ASN A 102 0.87 -19.69 5.12
N PHE A 103 0.71 -20.66 4.25
CA PHE A 103 -0.30 -21.71 4.40
C PHE A 103 0.33 -23.09 4.39
N PHE A 104 -0.25 -23.99 5.15
CA PHE A 104 0.24 -25.35 5.27
C PHE A 104 -0.84 -26.36 5.04
#